data_e923bca33e09511cc447a6b7d946e99d
#
_entry.id   e923bca33e09511cc447a6b7d946e99d
#
_cell.length_a   1.000
_cell.length_b   1.000
_cell.length_c   1.000
_cell.angle_alpha   90.00
_cell.angle_beta   90.00
_cell.angle_gamma   90.00
#
_symmetry.space_group_name_H-M   'P 1'
#
loop_
_entity.id
_entity.type
_entity.pdbx_description
1 polymer ?
#
loop_
_entity_poly.entity_id
_entity_poly.type
_entity_poly.pdbx_seq_one_letter_code
_entity_poly.pdbx_strand_id
1 'polypeptide(L)'
;VRVNSRPYDSEFALFFCAALAVRVFLPPPFLDLFIPYTASSGFIAFKIHPGTYLIVLCAIWEIMRSEARALIDMRKHAPLLILCAAAAFAALTSIAQGRTQAVGYLIDSIICGALAGWLVTRMAPELRQRVIVTMVALMAVNTTVSIFEFLTQNRLMPFLKREETFRPTAFMGHPLDNGLMTLTIMMFTPALRAPFAVRIGLMTFFLLGVFVSGARASTMIATLFYLFTFVTMMRAETKRSPEQAGLVMVGVLAVLVIAPIVLMSGLADTLLYRFQDKLVDKSTMTRIDIFGVLQYLTPQELFLGSDVNKLTMLSRAFLQNTAIESPIVMMIFQFGLIVMIILFGAIHYAVLKSALMRHGALLGALAFLLAANTNNVLNVKAPALSFVLALICALPLKAQVQVKAREIRRPTELGPRPQDLRPQT
;
A
#
# COMPACT_ATOMS: atom_id res chain seq x y z
N VAL A 1 23.94 -20.90 6.01
CA VAL A 1 24.88 -19.77 6.16
C VAL A 1 24.21 -18.78 7.12
N ARG A 2 24.67 -18.74 8.38
CA ARG A 2 24.31 -17.67 9.32
C ARG A 2 24.90 -16.39 8.73
N VAL A 3 24.06 -15.55 8.16
CA VAL A 3 24.43 -14.17 7.87
C VAL A 3 24.60 -13.52 9.25
N ASN A 4 25.83 -13.32 9.66
CA ASN A 4 26.13 -12.53 10.86
C ASN A 4 25.46 -11.17 10.64
N SER A 5 24.40 -10.88 11.39
CA SER A 5 23.78 -9.57 11.41
C SER A 5 24.83 -8.57 11.87
N ARG A 6 25.27 -7.69 10.98
CA ARG A 6 26.22 -6.65 11.34
C ARG A 6 25.55 -5.72 12.37
N PRO A 7 26.26 -5.21 13.38
CA PRO A 7 25.65 -4.42 14.47
C PRO A 7 24.82 -3.22 14.01
N TYR A 8 25.09 -2.67 12.83
CA TYR A 8 24.40 -1.51 12.25
C TYR A 8 23.08 -1.82 11.52
N ASP A 9 22.69 -3.09 11.36
CA ASP A 9 21.46 -3.44 10.64
C ASP A 9 20.20 -2.98 11.37
N SER A 10 20.24 -2.89 12.70
CA SER A 10 19.13 -2.40 13.52
C SER A 10 18.89 -0.90 13.37
N GLU A 11 19.96 -0.11 13.29
CA GLU A 11 19.90 1.36 13.10
C GLU A 11 19.37 1.70 11.73
N PHE A 12 19.86 1.01 10.70
CA PHE A 12 19.35 1.14 9.34
C PHE A 12 17.84 0.85 9.26
N ALA A 13 17.38 -0.25 9.89
CA ALA A 13 15.98 -0.58 9.91
C ALA A 13 15.14 0.46 10.69
N LEU A 14 15.67 1.00 11.80
CA LEU A 14 15.03 2.05 12.55
C LEU A 14 14.87 3.34 11.72
N PHE A 15 15.95 3.77 11.05
CA PHE A 15 15.93 4.95 10.19
C PHE A 15 14.96 4.79 9.02
N PHE A 16 14.92 3.61 8.39
CA PHE A 16 13.95 3.28 7.35
C PHE A 16 12.51 3.31 7.88
N CYS A 17 12.25 2.73 9.06
CA CYS A 17 10.93 2.80 9.71
C CYS A 17 10.52 4.25 10.03
N ALA A 18 11.45 5.09 10.48
CA ALA A 18 11.22 6.52 10.69
C ALA A 18 10.86 7.23 9.36
N ALA A 19 11.55 6.89 8.26
CA ALA A 19 11.22 7.42 6.94
C ALA A 19 9.79 7.07 6.51
N LEU A 20 9.34 5.84 6.76
CA LEU A 20 7.95 5.42 6.52
C LEU A 20 6.97 6.17 7.42
N ALA A 21 7.30 6.38 8.70
CA ALA A 21 6.47 7.16 9.62
C ALA A 21 6.31 8.61 9.16
N VAL A 22 7.38 9.24 8.72
CA VAL A 22 7.34 10.59 8.13
C VAL A 22 6.41 10.63 6.91
N ARG A 23 6.44 9.61 6.06
CA ARG A 23 5.54 9.53 4.89
C ARG A 23 4.07 9.38 5.26
N VAL A 24 3.75 8.77 6.40
CA VAL A 24 2.36 8.60 6.88
C VAL A 24 1.88 9.87 7.57
N PHE A 25 2.69 10.42 8.49
CA PHE A 25 2.23 11.49 9.38
C PHE A 25 2.35 12.90 8.81
N LEU A 26 3.01 13.07 7.66
CA LEU A 26 3.07 14.34 6.95
C LEU A 26 2.29 14.27 5.62
N PRO A 27 0.94 14.26 5.64
CA PRO A 27 0.17 14.17 4.42
C PRO A 27 0.33 15.43 3.54
N PRO A 28 0.06 15.31 2.21
CA PRO A 28 0.18 16.42 1.28
C PRO A 28 -0.51 17.72 1.73
N PRO A 29 -1.74 17.71 2.27
CA PRO A 29 -2.38 18.96 2.74
C PRO A 29 -1.66 19.61 3.91
N PHE A 30 -0.98 18.85 4.76
CA PHE A 30 -0.18 19.38 5.86
C PHE A 30 1.13 20.01 5.33
N LEU A 31 1.78 19.37 4.35
CA LEU A 31 2.99 19.91 3.73
C LEU A 31 2.70 21.22 2.98
N ASP A 32 1.54 21.33 2.34
CA ASP A 32 1.13 22.55 1.62
C ASP A 32 0.95 23.79 2.52
N LEU A 33 0.89 23.63 3.86
CA LEU A 33 0.92 24.76 4.80
C LEU A 33 2.28 25.43 4.86
N PHE A 34 3.37 24.72 4.53
CA PHE A 34 4.75 25.17 4.70
C PHE A 34 5.50 25.33 3.38
N ILE A 35 5.20 24.46 2.41
CA ILE A 35 5.88 24.40 1.11
C ILE A 35 4.85 24.16 0.01
N PRO A 36 5.05 24.64 -1.24
CA PRO A 36 4.13 24.41 -2.35
C PRO A 36 4.26 22.96 -2.90
N TYR A 37 4.01 21.96 -2.04
CA TYR A 37 4.25 20.55 -2.32
C TYR A 37 3.35 20.00 -3.45
N THR A 38 2.05 20.35 -3.46
CA THR A 38 1.11 19.92 -4.50
C THR A 38 0.93 20.93 -5.63
N ALA A 39 1.52 22.12 -5.53
CA ALA A 39 1.39 23.16 -6.53
C ALA A 39 1.87 22.70 -7.92
N SER A 40 1.21 23.17 -8.98
CA SER A 40 1.56 22.85 -10.37
C SER A 40 2.87 23.50 -10.83
N SER A 41 3.27 24.61 -10.21
CA SER A 41 4.51 25.37 -10.52
C SER A 41 5.48 25.38 -9.33
N GLY A 42 6.74 25.69 -9.55
CA GLY A 42 7.75 25.81 -8.50
C GLY A 42 8.89 24.80 -8.63
N PHE A 43 9.88 24.93 -7.74
CA PHE A 43 11.10 24.11 -7.76
C PHE A 43 10.82 22.65 -7.39
N ILE A 44 11.32 21.72 -8.21
CA ILE A 44 11.02 20.27 -8.10
C ILE A 44 11.37 19.71 -6.72
N ALA A 45 12.46 20.18 -6.08
CA ALA A 45 12.86 19.69 -4.76
C ALA A 45 11.78 19.91 -3.69
N PHE A 46 11.05 21.04 -3.69
CA PHE A 46 9.96 21.27 -2.76
C PHE A 46 8.73 20.40 -3.04
N LYS A 47 8.70 19.73 -4.19
CA LYS A 47 7.62 18.81 -4.61
C LYS A 47 7.92 17.37 -4.28
N ILE A 48 9.03 17.08 -3.60
CA ILE A 48 9.40 15.74 -3.14
C ILE A 48 9.15 15.67 -1.64
N HIS A 49 8.49 14.60 -1.21
CA HIS A 49 8.12 14.40 0.18
C HIS A 49 9.35 14.21 1.08
N PRO A 50 9.41 14.79 2.30
CA PRO A 50 10.54 14.61 3.21
C PRO A 50 10.88 13.13 3.46
N GLY A 51 9.88 12.27 3.64
CA GLY A 51 10.08 10.82 3.79
C GLY A 51 10.68 10.15 2.56
N THR A 52 10.49 10.70 1.35
CA THR A 52 11.15 10.20 0.13
C THR A 52 12.64 10.50 0.18
N TYR A 53 13.05 11.70 0.60
CA TYR A 53 14.47 12.02 0.80
C TYR A 53 15.12 11.07 1.79
N LEU A 54 14.45 10.74 2.91
CA LEU A 54 14.96 9.79 3.89
C LEU A 54 15.10 8.37 3.29
N ILE A 55 14.16 7.91 2.46
CA ILE A 55 14.25 6.62 1.77
C ILE A 55 15.41 6.62 0.77
N VAL A 56 15.61 7.73 0.04
CA VAL A 56 16.76 7.87 -0.87
C VAL A 56 18.09 7.87 -0.10
N LEU A 57 18.16 8.55 1.05
CA LEU A 57 19.32 8.49 1.93
C LEU A 57 19.60 7.07 2.46
N CYS A 58 18.56 6.30 2.80
CA CYS A 58 18.70 4.88 3.11
C CYS A 58 19.30 4.10 1.92
N ALA A 59 18.85 4.40 0.69
CA ALA A 59 19.38 3.72 -0.50
C ALA A 59 20.84 4.06 -0.75
N ILE A 60 21.22 5.31 -0.61
CA ILE A 60 22.63 5.76 -0.73
C ILE A 60 23.47 5.07 0.36
N TRP A 61 23.01 5.08 1.61
CA TRP A 61 23.69 4.42 2.71
C TRP A 61 23.93 2.93 2.41
N GLU A 62 22.89 2.20 1.94
CA GLU A 62 23.04 0.78 1.61
C GLU A 62 24.01 0.54 0.45
N ILE A 63 24.02 1.40 -0.57
CA ILE A 63 24.98 1.31 -1.70
C ILE A 63 26.41 1.54 -1.21
N MET A 64 26.64 2.58 -0.42
CA MET A 64 27.97 2.89 0.14
C MET A 64 28.48 1.76 1.04
N ARG A 65 27.62 1.23 1.90
CA ARG A 65 27.96 0.15 2.84
C ARG A 65 28.29 -1.16 2.13
N SER A 66 27.62 -1.45 1.04
CA SER A 66 27.74 -2.73 0.31
C SER A 66 28.78 -2.70 -0.82
N GLU A 67 29.58 -1.61 -0.94
CA GLU A 67 30.62 -1.46 -1.98
C GLU A 67 30.05 -1.75 -3.39
N ALA A 68 28.91 -1.17 -3.71
CA ALA A 68 28.16 -1.35 -4.96
C ALA A 68 27.60 -2.78 -5.22
N ARG A 69 27.88 -3.79 -4.38
CA ARG A 69 27.25 -5.13 -4.49
C ARG A 69 25.74 -5.07 -4.44
N ALA A 70 25.18 -4.06 -3.75
CA ALA A 70 23.75 -3.79 -3.71
C ALA A 70 23.15 -3.56 -5.10
N LEU A 71 23.86 -2.87 -5.99
CA LEU A 71 23.41 -2.62 -7.37
C LEU A 71 23.37 -3.90 -8.21
N ILE A 72 24.35 -4.79 -8.00
CA ILE A 72 24.39 -6.10 -8.68
C ILE A 72 23.21 -6.96 -8.18
N ASP A 73 22.94 -6.95 -6.88
CA ASP A 73 21.83 -7.69 -6.30
C ASP A 73 20.46 -7.12 -6.70
N MET A 74 20.38 -5.83 -7.04
CA MET A 74 19.15 -5.21 -7.54
C MET A 74 18.64 -5.91 -8.82
N ARG A 75 19.54 -6.44 -9.65
CA ARG A 75 19.17 -7.24 -10.83
C ARG A 75 18.36 -8.48 -10.49
N LYS A 76 18.54 -9.04 -9.28
CA LYS A 76 17.75 -10.19 -8.78
C LYS A 76 16.30 -9.81 -8.50
N HIS A 77 16.01 -8.50 -8.39
CA HIS A 77 14.69 -7.93 -8.16
C HIS A 77 14.16 -7.24 -9.43
N ALA A 78 14.23 -7.94 -10.56
CA ALA A 78 13.83 -7.44 -11.88
C ALA A 78 12.49 -6.69 -11.89
N PRO A 79 11.43 -7.11 -11.17
CA PRO A 79 10.16 -6.35 -11.14
C PRO A 79 10.32 -4.92 -10.64
N LEU A 80 11.12 -4.70 -9.59
CA LEU A 80 11.37 -3.36 -9.05
C LEU A 80 12.24 -2.52 -9.97
N LEU A 81 13.22 -3.16 -10.65
CA LEU A 81 14.07 -2.49 -11.62
C LEU A 81 13.27 -2.05 -12.85
N ILE A 82 12.38 -2.89 -13.37
CA ILE A 82 11.47 -2.57 -14.48
C ILE A 82 10.57 -1.39 -14.09
N LEU A 83 10.09 -1.35 -12.85
CA LEU A 83 9.30 -0.23 -12.35
C LEU A 83 10.08 1.07 -12.33
N CYS A 84 11.34 1.05 -11.85
CA CYS A 84 12.24 2.22 -11.90
C CYS A 84 12.52 2.67 -13.34
N ALA A 85 12.78 1.72 -14.25
CA ALA A 85 13.04 2.03 -15.65
C ALA A 85 11.81 2.66 -16.34
N ALA A 86 10.62 2.14 -16.09
CA ALA A 86 9.37 2.70 -16.60
C ALA A 86 9.13 4.13 -16.06
N ALA A 87 9.37 4.36 -14.77
CA ALA A 87 9.26 5.68 -14.17
C ALA A 87 10.30 6.67 -14.72
N ALA A 88 11.54 6.22 -14.91
CA ALA A 88 12.60 7.04 -15.54
C ALA A 88 12.24 7.38 -16.99
N PHE A 89 11.73 6.44 -17.76
CA PHE A 89 11.25 6.66 -19.13
C PHE A 89 10.12 7.70 -19.15
N ALA A 90 9.11 7.56 -18.26
CA ALA A 90 8.02 8.52 -18.12
C ALA A 90 8.52 9.92 -17.70
N ALA A 91 9.54 10.00 -16.84
CA ALA A 91 10.13 11.27 -16.43
C ALA A 91 10.87 11.94 -17.59
N LEU A 92 11.69 11.19 -18.33
CA LEU A 92 12.45 11.71 -19.49
C LEU A 92 11.51 12.21 -20.59
N THR A 93 10.46 11.46 -20.91
CA THR A 93 9.45 11.89 -21.89
C THR A 93 8.72 13.15 -21.45
N SER A 94 8.38 13.25 -20.16
CA SER A 94 7.71 14.44 -19.59
C SER A 94 8.64 15.67 -19.65
N ILE A 95 9.91 15.51 -19.32
CA ILE A 95 10.91 16.60 -19.39
C ILE A 95 11.10 17.05 -20.84
N ALA A 96 11.26 16.10 -21.78
CA ALA A 96 11.41 16.40 -23.21
C ALA A 96 10.23 17.19 -23.79
N GLN A 97 9.05 17.04 -23.19
CA GLN A 97 7.82 17.75 -23.57
C GLN A 97 7.60 19.05 -22.76
N GLY A 98 8.54 19.46 -21.92
CA GLY A 98 8.42 20.61 -21.04
C GLY A 98 7.44 20.44 -19.87
N ARG A 99 6.96 19.23 -19.61
CA ARG A 99 5.96 18.90 -18.57
C ARG A 99 6.61 18.36 -17.31
N THR A 100 7.34 19.19 -16.59
CA THR A 100 8.10 18.79 -15.39
C THR A 100 7.22 18.52 -14.15
N GLN A 101 5.94 18.89 -14.19
CA GLN A 101 5.02 18.76 -13.05
C GLN A 101 4.85 17.30 -12.58
N ALA A 102 4.84 16.35 -13.52
CA ALA A 102 4.69 14.93 -13.24
C ALA A 102 5.95 14.26 -12.64
N VAL A 103 7.12 14.87 -12.78
CA VAL A 103 8.39 14.29 -12.31
C VAL A 103 8.39 14.10 -10.79
N GLY A 104 7.87 15.07 -10.04
CA GLY A 104 7.76 14.96 -8.58
C GLY A 104 6.89 13.77 -8.14
N TYR A 105 5.79 13.51 -8.83
CA TYR A 105 4.95 12.34 -8.58
C TYR A 105 5.71 11.02 -8.87
N LEU A 106 6.39 10.92 -10.00
CA LEU A 106 7.14 9.72 -10.38
C LEU A 106 8.22 9.37 -9.36
N ILE A 107 8.93 10.39 -8.85
CA ILE A 107 9.94 10.20 -7.80
C ILE A 107 9.26 9.78 -6.49
N ASP A 108 8.24 10.52 -6.05
CA ASP A 108 7.61 10.34 -4.73
C ASP A 108 6.83 9.02 -4.61
N SER A 109 6.13 8.63 -5.65
CA SER A 109 5.25 7.46 -5.56
C SER A 109 5.89 6.23 -6.18
N ILE A 110 6.45 6.34 -7.40
CA ILE A 110 6.87 5.16 -8.16
C ILE A 110 8.30 4.75 -7.80
N ILE A 111 9.28 5.66 -7.94
CA ILE A 111 10.69 5.36 -7.64
C ILE A 111 10.86 5.11 -6.15
N CYS A 112 10.26 5.93 -5.29
CA CYS A 112 10.26 5.71 -3.85
C CYS A 112 9.66 4.36 -3.48
N GLY A 113 8.57 3.93 -4.13
CA GLY A 113 7.98 2.62 -3.94
C GLY A 113 8.93 1.47 -4.27
N ALA A 114 9.59 1.54 -5.41
CA ALA A 114 10.57 0.54 -5.82
C ALA A 114 11.78 0.49 -4.88
N LEU A 115 12.31 1.66 -4.47
CA LEU A 115 13.40 1.76 -3.50
C LEU A 115 13.01 1.19 -2.14
N ALA A 116 11.83 1.53 -1.62
CA ALA A 116 11.34 1.00 -0.35
C ALA A 116 11.25 -0.54 -0.38
N GLY A 117 10.67 -1.10 -1.43
CA GLY A 117 10.64 -2.55 -1.62
C GLY A 117 12.04 -3.17 -1.68
N TRP A 118 12.96 -2.59 -2.45
CA TRP A 118 14.34 -3.06 -2.58
C TRP A 118 15.08 -3.03 -1.24
N LEU A 119 15.03 -1.92 -0.51
CA LEU A 119 15.69 -1.77 0.79
C LEU A 119 15.26 -2.85 1.79
N VAL A 120 13.96 -3.14 1.83
CA VAL A 120 13.44 -4.21 2.69
C VAL A 120 14.02 -5.58 2.31
N THR A 121 14.26 -5.85 1.03
CA THR A 121 14.90 -7.13 0.62
C THR A 121 16.32 -7.28 1.13
N ARG A 122 17.02 -6.17 1.42
CA ARG A 122 18.39 -6.16 1.95
C ARG A 122 18.47 -6.45 3.45
N MET A 123 17.36 -6.27 4.18
CA MET A 123 17.28 -6.47 5.62
C MET A 123 17.29 -7.96 5.99
N ALA A 124 17.81 -8.28 7.17
CA ALA A 124 17.68 -9.60 7.78
C ALA A 124 16.19 -9.94 8.05
N PRO A 125 15.81 -11.23 8.07
CA PRO A 125 14.42 -11.64 8.27
C PRO A 125 13.75 -11.07 9.52
N GLU A 126 14.51 -10.93 10.62
CA GLU A 126 14.03 -10.36 11.88
C GLU A 126 13.68 -8.87 11.74
N LEU A 127 14.50 -8.13 10.98
CA LEU A 127 14.30 -6.71 10.72
C LEU A 127 13.14 -6.47 9.76
N ARG A 128 12.94 -7.36 8.78
CA ARG A 128 11.74 -7.32 7.92
C ARG A 128 10.46 -7.47 8.73
N GLN A 129 10.47 -8.32 9.75
CA GLN A 129 9.34 -8.45 10.66
C GLN A 129 9.10 -7.14 11.46
N ARG A 130 10.17 -6.44 11.88
CA ARG A 130 10.04 -5.12 12.51
C ARG A 130 9.39 -4.10 11.58
N VAL A 131 9.76 -4.12 10.29
CA VAL A 131 9.11 -3.25 9.28
C VAL A 131 7.59 -3.53 9.22
N ILE A 132 7.17 -4.81 9.16
CA ILE A 132 5.74 -5.16 9.16
C ILE A 132 5.07 -4.65 10.44
N VAL A 133 5.66 -4.89 11.62
CA VAL A 133 5.13 -4.45 12.91
C VAL A 133 4.99 -2.93 12.95
N THR A 134 6.03 -2.20 12.51
CA THR A 134 5.99 -0.73 12.46
C THR A 134 4.87 -0.24 11.55
N MET A 135 4.74 -0.80 10.35
CA MET A 135 3.69 -0.38 9.41
C MET A 135 2.28 -0.69 9.95
N VAL A 136 2.10 -1.84 10.62
CA VAL A 136 0.84 -2.16 11.29
C VAL A 136 0.56 -1.18 12.43
N ALA A 137 1.57 -0.83 13.23
CA ALA A 137 1.42 0.15 14.32
C ALA A 137 1.08 1.55 13.79
N LEU A 138 1.77 2.04 12.75
CA LEU A 138 1.47 3.32 12.12
C LEU A 138 0.04 3.38 11.60
N MET A 139 -0.40 2.31 10.93
CA MET A 139 -1.76 2.24 10.42
C MET A 139 -2.80 2.01 11.52
N ALA A 140 -2.43 1.38 12.63
CA ALA A 140 -3.32 1.30 13.80
C ALA A 140 -3.56 2.70 14.40
N VAL A 141 -2.51 3.52 14.54
CA VAL A 141 -2.65 4.93 14.94
C VAL A 141 -3.52 5.70 13.95
N ASN A 142 -3.24 5.56 12.63
CA ASN A 142 -4.05 6.20 11.59
C ASN A 142 -5.54 5.79 11.67
N THR A 143 -5.81 4.51 11.88
CA THR A 143 -7.18 3.98 11.99
C THR A 143 -7.87 4.50 13.25
N THR A 144 -7.17 4.59 14.39
CA THR A 144 -7.69 5.20 15.62
C THR A 144 -8.08 6.65 15.39
N VAL A 145 -7.22 7.42 14.74
CA VAL A 145 -7.53 8.81 14.37
C VAL A 145 -8.72 8.88 13.42
N SER A 146 -8.80 7.98 12.45
CA SER A 146 -9.94 7.90 11.53
C SER A 146 -11.27 7.66 12.25
N ILE A 147 -11.28 6.75 13.21
CA ILE A 147 -12.47 6.47 14.04
C ILE A 147 -12.79 7.69 14.92
N PHE A 148 -11.79 8.33 15.52
CA PHE A 148 -11.97 9.54 16.32
C PHE A 148 -12.56 10.68 15.48
N GLU A 149 -12.02 10.95 14.28
CA GLU A 149 -12.57 11.95 13.35
C GLU A 149 -14.03 11.65 13.00
N PHE A 150 -14.35 10.36 12.77
CA PHE A 150 -15.70 9.94 12.48
C PHE A 150 -16.67 10.22 13.63
N LEU A 151 -16.28 9.87 14.86
CA LEU A 151 -17.14 10.06 16.05
C LEU A 151 -17.32 11.53 16.41
N THR A 152 -16.28 12.34 16.23
CA THR A 152 -16.31 13.77 16.56
C THR A 152 -16.77 14.65 15.42
N GLN A 153 -16.86 14.12 14.18
CA GLN A 153 -17.14 14.86 12.95
C GLN A 153 -16.14 16.02 12.71
N ASN A 154 -14.95 15.90 13.29
CA ASN A 154 -13.87 16.89 13.18
C ASN A 154 -12.61 16.25 12.61
N ARG A 155 -11.97 16.89 11.66
CA ARG A 155 -10.69 16.45 11.09
C ARG A 155 -9.52 17.02 11.89
N LEU A 156 -8.54 16.18 12.18
CA LEU A 156 -7.28 16.61 12.80
C LEU A 156 -6.33 17.24 11.77
N MET A 157 -6.39 16.79 10.51
CA MET A 157 -5.54 17.31 9.44
C MET A 157 -6.32 18.24 8.51
N PRO A 158 -5.67 19.28 7.93
CA PRO A 158 -6.30 20.16 6.96
C PRO A 158 -6.88 19.39 5.78
N PHE A 159 -8.07 19.79 5.34
CA PHE A 159 -8.71 19.24 4.16
C PHE A 159 -9.37 20.35 3.36
N LEU A 160 -8.86 20.57 2.16
CA LEU A 160 -9.22 21.74 1.34
C LEU A 160 -10.50 21.55 0.52
N LYS A 161 -11.03 20.32 0.44
CA LYS A 161 -12.23 20.05 -0.36
C LYS A 161 -13.48 20.13 0.50
N ARG A 162 -14.52 20.82 0.02
CA ARG A 162 -15.86 20.70 0.58
C ARG A 162 -16.47 19.38 0.13
N GLU A 163 -16.85 18.55 1.08
CA GLU A 163 -17.59 17.31 0.84
C GLU A 163 -19.02 17.48 1.36
N GLU A 164 -19.99 16.93 0.63
CA GLU A 164 -21.40 16.92 1.05
C GLU A 164 -21.61 16.10 2.31
N THR A 165 -20.80 15.04 2.47
CA THR A 165 -20.82 14.17 3.64
C THR A 165 -19.44 14.08 4.27
N PHE A 166 -19.37 14.15 5.59
CA PHE A 166 -18.09 14.02 6.32
C PHE A 166 -17.49 12.62 6.11
N ARG A 167 -16.21 12.59 5.79
CA ARG A 167 -15.42 11.36 5.67
C ARG A 167 -14.06 11.54 6.33
N PRO A 168 -13.65 10.68 7.27
CA PRO A 168 -12.35 10.75 7.89
C PRO A 168 -11.20 10.63 6.88
N THR A 169 -10.21 11.46 7.04
CA THR A 169 -8.96 11.42 6.25
C THR A 169 -7.78 10.92 7.05
N ALA A 170 -7.84 11.10 8.36
CA ALA A 170 -6.75 10.86 9.29
C ALA A 170 -5.43 11.44 8.74
N PHE A 171 -4.34 10.69 8.74
CA PHE A 171 -3.05 11.13 8.20
C PHE A 171 -2.89 10.87 6.69
N MET A 172 -3.88 10.33 5.99
CA MET A 172 -3.74 10.04 4.56
C MET A 172 -4.10 11.24 3.65
N GLY A 173 -4.70 12.31 4.21
CA GLY A 173 -5.07 13.51 3.48
C GLY A 173 -6.25 13.36 2.52
N HIS A 174 -6.69 12.11 2.23
CA HIS A 174 -7.86 11.83 1.41
C HIS A 174 -8.61 10.57 1.90
N PRO A 175 -9.96 10.55 1.95
CA PRO A 175 -10.71 9.41 2.46
C PRO A 175 -10.49 8.11 1.66
N LEU A 176 -10.34 8.20 0.34
CA LEU A 176 -10.11 7.03 -0.51
C LEU A 176 -8.73 6.43 -0.27
N ASP A 177 -7.72 7.25 -0.03
CA ASP A 177 -6.36 6.81 0.29
C ASP A 177 -6.34 6.16 1.68
N ASN A 178 -7.08 6.75 2.64
CA ASN A 178 -7.25 6.18 3.98
C ASN A 178 -7.88 4.79 3.92
N GLY A 179 -8.97 4.61 3.18
CA GLY A 179 -9.62 3.31 2.98
C GLY A 179 -8.70 2.29 2.30
N LEU A 180 -7.97 2.69 1.25
CA LEU A 180 -7.05 1.82 0.54
C LEU A 180 -5.87 1.36 1.42
N MET A 181 -5.24 2.32 2.13
CA MET A 181 -4.08 2.01 2.97
C MET A 181 -4.47 1.11 4.14
N THR A 182 -5.63 1.37 4.75
CA THR A 182 -6.18 0.54 5.84
C THR A 182 -6.54 -0.86 5.35
N LEU A 183 -7.17 -1.00 4.16
CA LEU A 183 -7.40 -2.29 3.50
C LEU A 183 -6.07 -3.03 3.27
N THR A 184 -5.08 -2.32 2.71
CA THR A 184 -3.79 -2.92 2.41
C THR A 184 -3.15 -3.51 3.66
N ILE A 185 -3.04 -2.73 4.75
CA ILE A 185 -2.40 -3.23 5.98
C ILE A 185 -3.21 -4.37 6.63
N MET A 186 -4.54 -4.33 6.57
CA MET A 186 -5.41 -5.41 7.03
C MET A 186 -5.00 -6.74 6.38
N MET A 187 -4.75 -6.74 5.08
CA MET A 187 -4.41 -7.94 4.32
C MET A 187 -3.00 -8.47 4.61
N PHE A 188 -2.10 -7.66 5.16
CA PHE A 188 -0.76 -8.10 5.59
C PHE A 188 -0.68 -8.41 7.09
N THR A 189 -1.71 -8.08 7.89
CA THR A 189 -1.80 -8.40 9.31
C THR A 189 -1.63 -9.89 9.64
N PRO A 190 -2.13 -10.87 8.82
CA PRO A 190 -1.88 -12.29 9.05
C PRO A 190 -0.39 -12.69 9.07
N ALA A 191 0.49 -11.89 8.47
CA ALA A 191 1.92 -12.13 8.45
C ALA A 191 2.64 -11.72 9.75
N LEU A 192 1.95 -11.07 10.68
CA LEU A 192 2.50 -10.76 12.00
C LEU A 192 2.83 -12.03 12.77
N ARG A 193 3.99 -12.03 13.43
CA ARG A 193 4.37 -13.05 14.44
C ARG A 193 3.69 -12.70 15.78
N ALA A 194 2.38 -12.79 15.81
CA ALA A 194 1.55 -12.48 16.97
C ALA A 194 0.54 -13.62 17.23
N PRO A 195 -0.01 -13.74 18.46
CA PRO A 195 -1.08 -14.67 18.75
C PRO A 195 -2.25 -14.56 17.77
N PHE A 196 -2.94 -15.67 17.53
CA PHE A 196 -4.05 -15.72 16.57
C PHE A 196 -5.12 -14.66 16.85
N ALA A 197 -5.54 -14.54 18.13
CA ALA A 197 -6.55 -13.55 18.55
C ALA A 197 -6.12 -12.11 18.24
N VAL A 198 -4.84 -11.76 18.45
CA VAL A 198 -4.31 -10.42 18.14
C VAL A 198 -4.38 -10.14 16.64
N ARG A 199 -4.03 -11.12 15.80
CA ARG A 199 -4.09 -10.95 14.33
C ARG A 199 -5.52 -10.74 13.84
N ILE A 200 -6.46 -11.53 14.33
CA ILE A 200 -7.88 -11.37 13.97
C ILE A 200 -8.44 -10.06 14.54
N GLY A 201 -8.15 -9.72 15.79
CA GLY A 201 -8.56 -8.46 16.39
C GLY A 201 -8.08 -7.24 15.59
N LEU A 202 -6.81 -7.22 15.18
CA LEU A 202 -6.27 -6.15 14.33
C LEU A 202 -6.91 -6.12 12.94
N MET A 203 -7.16 -7.29 12.32
CA MET A 203 -7.87 -7.35 11.03
C MET A 203 -9.28 -6.77 11.15
N THR A 204 -10.02 -7.14 12.20
CA THR A 204 -11.38 -6.62 12.46
C THR A 204 -11.32 -5.10 12.73
N PHE A 205 -10.35 -4.64 13.51
CA PHE A 205 -10.13 -3.22 13.77
C PHE A 205 -9.86 -2.42 12.48
N PHE A 206 -9.00 -2.94 11.60
CA PHE A 206 -8.75 -2.31 10.31
C PHE A 206 -9.98 -2.38 9.39
N LEU A 207 -10.74 -3.46 9.40
CA LEU A 207 -12.00 -3.54 8.65
C LEU A 207 -12.97 -2.41 9.07
N LEU A 208 -13.14 -2.17 10.38
CA LEU A 208 -13.90 -1.03 10.89
C LEU A 208 -13.34 0.31 10.38
N GLY A 209 -12.02 0.47 10.36
CA GLY A 209 -11.38 1.67 9.81
C GLY A 209 -11.67 1.89 8.33
N VAL A 210 -11.71 0.82 7.52
CA VAL A 210 -12.10 0.93 6.11
C VAL A 210 -13.57 1.35 5.97
N PHE A 211 -14.46 0.79 6.76
CA PHE A 211 -15.88 1.19 6.80
C PHE A 211 -16.04 2.67 7.12
N VAL A 212 -15.40 3.12 8.19
CA VAL A 212 -15.46 4.51 8.67
C VAL A 212 -14.94 5.50 7.62
N SER A 213 -13.94 5.13 6.82
CA SER A 213 -13.43 5.99 5.73
C SER A 213 -14.46 6.31 4.66
N GLY A 214 -15.56 5.55 4.58
CA GLY A 214 -16.61 5.72 3.56
C GLY A 214 -16.14 5.44 2.12
N ALA A 215 -15.02 4.75 1.93
CA ALA A 215 -14.49 4.35 0.63
C ALA A 215 -15.17 3.05 0.14
N ARG A 216 -16.34 3.17 -0.52
CA ARG A 216 -17.22 2.03 -0.89
C ARG A 216 -16.48 0.86 -1.55
N ALA A 217 -15.68 1.13 -2.58
CA ALA A 217 -14.94 0.08 -3.28
C ALA A 217 -13.93 -0.63 -2.35
N SER A 218 -13.16 0.14 -1.58
CA SER A 218 -12.26 -0.44 -0.57
C SER A 218 -13.01 -1.26 0.47
N THR A 219 -14.19 -0.81 0.90
CA THR A 219 -15.04 -1.51 1.86
C THR A 219 -15.53 -2.86 1.32
N MET A 220 -16.04 -2.88 0.08
CA MET A 220 -16.49 -4.14 -0.56
C MET A 220 -15.34 -5.14 -0.70
N ILE A 221 -14.20 -4.67 -1.20
CA ILE A 221 -12.99 -5.49 -1.36
C ILE A 221 -12.49 -5.97 0.01
N ALA A 222 -12.44 -5.08 1.02
CA ALA A 222 -12.02 -5.41 2.37
C ALA A 222 -12.89 -6.50 2.99
N THR A 223 -14.21 -6.37 2.88
CA THR A 223 -15.16 -7.34 3.43
C THR A 223 -14.98 -8.72 2.77
N LEU A 224 -14.91 -8.77 1.45
CA LEU A 224 -14.73 -10.02 0.70
C LEU A 224 -13.43 -10.73 1.10
N PHE A 225 -12.31 -9.99 1.08
CA PHE A 225 -11.00 -10.56 1.39
C PHE A 225 -10.83 -10.85 2.88
N TYR A 226 -11.46 -10.05 3.77
CA TYR A 226 -11.51 -10.35 5.20
C TYR A 226 -12.20 -11.69 5.46
N LEU A 227 -13.40 -11.89 4.92
CA LEU A 227 -14.16 -13.13 5.10
C LEU A 227 -13.38 -14.34 4.62
N PHE A 228 -12.76 -14.25 3.43
CA PHE A 228 -11.93 -15.33 2.89
C PHE A 228 -10.74 -15.63 3.81
N THR A 229 -10.00 -14.59 4.24
CA THR A 229 -8.82 -14.74 5.10
C THR A 229 -9.22 -15.24 6.48
N PHE A 230 -10.30 -14.71 7.06
CA PHE A 230 -10.85 -15.12 8.34
C PHE A 230 -11.20 -16.61 8.33
N VAL A 231 -11.97 -17.07 7.35
CA VAL A 231 -12.35 -18.49 7.24
C VAL A 231 -11.13 -19.40 7.11
N THR A 232 -10.14 -19.01 6.30
CA THR A 232 -8.91 -19.80 6.10
C THR A 232 -8.06 -19.87 7.38
N MET A 233 -7.93 -18.75 8.10
CA MET A 233 -7.22 -18.68 9.38
C MET A 233 -7.96 -19.47 10.48
N MET A 234 -9.29 -19.32 10.57
CA MET A 234 -10.12 -20.06 11.52
C MET A 234 -10.01 -21.57 11.31
N ARG A 235 -10.13 -22.06 10.07
CA ARG A 235 -9.96 -23.49 9.74
C ARG A 235 -8.60 -24.03 10.16
N ALA A 236 -7.54 -23.24 10.01
CA ALA A 236 -6.20 -23.63 10.43
C ALA A 236 -6.07 -23.67 11.97
N GLU A 237 -6.68 -22.70 12.67
CA GLU A 237 -6.60 -22.61 14.13
C GLU A 237 -7.48 -23.63 14.83
N THR A 238 -8.68 -23.90 14.32
CA THR A 238 -9.58 -24.93 14.87
C THR A 238 -8.92 -26.31 14.93
N LYS A 239 -8.03 -26.61 13.96
CA LYS A 239 -7.25 -27.85 13.97
C LYS A 239 -6.14 -27.87 15.03
N ARG A 240 -5.70 -26.70 15.53
CA ARG A 240 -4.59 -26.55 16.49
C ARG A 240 -5.12 -26.35 17.92
N SER A 241 -6.10 -25.46 18.07
CA SER A 241 -6.67 -25.04 19.35
C SER A 241 -8.15 -24.67 19.16
N PRO A 242 -9.08 -25.63 19.27
CA PRO A 242 -10.51 -25.38 19.06
C PRO A 242 -11.08 -24.39 20.06
N GLU A 243 -10.58 -24.36 21.30
CA GLU A 243 -11.03 -23.44 22.34
C GLU A 243 -10.71 -21.98 21.99
N GLN A 244 -9.48 -21.70 21.54
CA GLN A 244 -9.10 -20.35 21.09
C GLN A 244 -9.89 -19.92 19.86
N ALA A 245 -10.13 -20.85 18.93
CA ALA A 245 -10.96 -20.57 17.77
C ALA A 245 -12.40 -20.22 18.18
N GLY A 246 -12.99 -20.95 19.14
CA GLY A 246 -14.31 -20.66 19.69
C GLY A 246 -14.40 -19.27 20.33
N LEU A 247 -13.45 -18.90 21.19
CA LEU A 247 -13.38 -17.59 21.84
C LEU A 247 -13.30 -16.44 20.82
N VAL A 248 -12.44 -16.59 19.79
CA VAL A 248 -12.30 -15.58 18.73
C VAL A 248 -13.59 -15.47 17.91
N MET A 249 -14.27 -16.60 17.63
CA MET A 249 -15.54 -16.59 16.92
C MET A 249 -16.59 -15.80 17.69
N VAL A 250 -16.72 -16.03 18.99
CA VAL A 250 -17.65 -15.29 19.86
C VAL A 250 -17.31 -13.80 19.86
N GLY A 251 -16.03 -13.43 19.96
CA GLY A 251 -15.60 -12.02 19.90
C GLY A 251 -15.93 -11.35 18.59
N VAL A 252 -15.73 -12.02 17.46
CA VAL A 252 -16.07 -11.48 16.13
C VAL A 252 -17.58 -11.35 15.97
N LEU A 253 -18.35 -12.34 16.39
CA LEU A 253 -19.83 -12.28 16.38
C LEU A 253 -20.33 -11.11 17.23
N ALA A 254 -19.77 -10.91 18.43
CA ALA A 254 -20.11 -9.77 19.27
C ALA A 254 -19.87 -8.42 18.55
N VAL A 255 -18.72 -8.26 17.90
CA VAL A 255 -18.43 -7.04 17.10
C VAL A 255 -19.43 -6.89 15.95
N LEU A 256 -19.75 -7.98 15.25
CA LEU A 256 -20.71 -7.96 14.14
C LEU A 256 -22.15 -7.65 14.60
N VAL A 257 -22.50 -7.94 15.84
CA VAL A 257 -23.80 -7.59 16.43
C VAL A 257 -23.79 -6.15 16.96
N ILE A 258 -22.74 -5.76 17.66
CA ILE A 258 -22.64 -4.42 18.26
C ILE A 258 -22.48 -3.33 17.19
N ALA A 259 -21.70 -3.60 16.14
CA ALA A 259 -21.45 -2.60 15.09
C ALA A 259 -22.75 -2.10 14.41
N PRO A 260 -23.71 -2.96 13.98
CA PRO A 260 -25.00 -2.48 13.47
C PRO A 260 -25.80 -1.67 14.50
N ILE A 261 -25.79 -2.06 15.77
CA ILE A 261 -26.52 -1.34 16.84
C ILE A 261 -25.96 0.07 16.98
N VAL A 262 -24.61 0.22 16.99
CA VAL A 262 -23.94 1.52 17.00
C VAL A 262 -24.24 2.30 15.71
N LEU A 263 -24.28 1.61 14.58
CA LEU A 263 -24.61 2.21 13.28
C LEU A 263 -26.08 2.72 13.25
N MET A 264 -27.01 2.02 13.89
CA MET A 264 -28.43 2.40 13.95
C MET A 264 -28.71 3.51 14.99
N SER A 265 -27.77 3.85 15.86
CA SER A 265 -27.94 4.93 16.86
C SER A 265 -27.88 6.35 16.31
N GLY A 266 -27.95 6.54 14.99
CA GLY A 266 -27.87 7.85 14.31
C GLY A 266 -26.45 8.36 14.06
N LEU A 267 -25.43 7.78 14.72
CA LEU A 267 -24.01 8.13 14.50
C LEU A 267 -23.52 7.76 13.09
N ALA A 268 -24.22 6.89 12.42
CA ALA A 268 -23.82 6.38 11.11
C ALA A 268 -24.78 6.75 9.98
N ASP A 269 -25.74 7.63 10.21
CA ASP A 269 -26.70 8.03 9.17
C ASP A 269 -25.99 8.50 7.90
N THR A 270 -24.89 9.23 8.05
CA THR A 270 -24.03 9.66 6.95
C THR A 270 -23.37 8.51 6.18
N LEU A 271 -23.01 7.41 6.86
CA LEU A 271 -22.49 6.21 6.22
C LEU A 271 -23.60 5.39 5.57
N LEU A 272 -24.69 5.16 6.31
CA LEU A 272 -25.85 4.39 5.83
C LEU A 272 -26.48 5.06 4.61
N TYR A 273 -26.65 6.39 4.62
CA TYR A 273 -27.13 7.16 3.46
C TYR A 273 -26.29 6.88 2.21
N ARG A 274 -24.97 6.80 2.31
CA ARG A 274 -24.09 6.50 1.18
C ARG A 274 -24.17 5.05 0.70
N PHE A 275 -24.51 4.10 1.55
CA PHE A 275 -24.72 2.70 1.16
C PHE A 275 -26.16 2.43 0.69
N GLN A 276 -27.12 3.26 1.07
CA GLN A 276 -28.50 3.20 0.58
C GLN A 276 -28.66 3.76 -0.82
N ASP A 277 -27.82 4.73 -1.21
CA ASP A 277 -27.75 5.19 -2.59
C ASP A 277 -27.43 4.01 -3.51
N LYS A 278 -28.11 3.98 -4.66
CA LYS A 278 -27.96 2.92 -5.67
C LYS A 278 -26.50 2.61 -5.92
N LEU A 279 -26.15 1.32 -6.10
CA LEU A 279 -24.81 0.86 -6.50
C LEU A 279 -24.27 1.60 -7.74
N VAL A 280 -25.19 2.06 -8.59
CA VAL A 280 -24.92 2.92 -9.75
C VAL A 280 -25.44 4.31 -9.41
N ASP A 281 -24.66 5.07 -8.68
CA ASP A 281 -24.93 6.47 -8.38
C ASP A 281 -24.19 7.42 -9.34
N LYS A 282 -24.44 8.73 -9.17
CA LYS A 282 -23.78 9.79 -9.96
C LYS A 282 -22.25 9.65 -9.92
N SER A 283 -21.67 9.24 -8.79
CA SER A 283 -20.21 9.05 -8.63
C SER A 283 -19.68 7.86 -9.44
N THR A 284 -20.44 6.76 -9.53
CA THR A 284 -20.08 5.60 -10.36
C THR A 284 -20.19 5.93 -11.84
N MET A 285 -21.27 6.61 -12.24
CA MET A 285 -21.44 7.06 -13.64
C MET A 285 -20.33 8.04 -14.04
N THR A 286 -19.98 9.00 -13.19
CA THR A 286 -18.87 9.94 -13.46
C THR A 286 -17.55 9.22 -13.76
N ARG A 287 -17.29 8.05 -13.12
CA ARG A 287 -16.08 7.26 -13.41
C ARG A 287 -16.11 6.59 -14.77
N ILE A 288 -17.27 6.30 -15.30
CA ILE A 288 -17.45 5.78 -16.66
C ILE A 288 -17.39 6.96 -17.65
N ASP A 289 -18.15 8.02 -17.37
CA ASP A 289 -18.27 9.18 -18.24
C ASP A 289 -16.94 9.92 -18.42
N ILE A 290 -16.01 9.84 -17.43
CA ILE A 290 -14.68 10.45 -17.54
C ILE A 290 -13.87 9.93 -18.74
N PHE A 291 -14.11 8.70 -19.19
CA PHE A 291 -13.47 8.19 -20.41
C PHE A 291 -13.94 8.93 -21.66
N GLY A 292 -15.16 9.47 -21.66
CA GLY A 292 -15.68 10.31 -22.74
C GLY A 292 -14.85 11.58 -22.94
N VAL A 293 -14.13 12.04 -21.92
CA VAL A 293 -13.25 13.22 -22.04
C VAL A 293 -12.09 12.98 -23.01
N LEU A 294 -11.69 11.71 -23.24
CA LEU A 294 -10.60 11.36 -24.17
C LEU A 294 -10.94 11.71 -25.63
N GLN A 295 -12.21 11.78 -26.01
CA GLN A 295 -12.64 12.19 -27.36
C GLN A 295 -12.26 13.66 -27.72
N TYR A 296 -11.98 14.49 -26.72
CA TYR A 296 -11.57 15.88 -26.90
C TYR A 296 -10.06 16.08 -27.00
N LEU A 297 -9.29 14.97 -26.98
CA LEU A 297 -7.86 14.99 -27.24
C LEU A 297 -7.59 14.87 -28.74
N THR A 298 -6.65 15.65 -29.23
CA THR A 298 -6.08 15.42 -30.56
C THR A 298 -5.31 14.10 -30.56
N PRO A 299 -5.09 13.43 -31.70
CA PRO A 299 -4.25 12.23 -31.76
C PRO A 299 -2.87 12.43 -31.13
N GLN A 300 -2.24 13.58 -31.35
CA GLN A 300 -0.95 13.90 -30.75
C GLN A 300 -1.05 13.96 -29.21
N GLU A 301 -2.07 14.61 -28.65
CA GLU A 301 -2.28 14.67 -27.20
C GLU A 301 -2.61 13.31 -26.61
N LEU A 302 -3.38 12.49 -27.33
CA LEU A 302 -3.72 11.14 -26.87
C LEU A 302 -2.45 10.27 -26.74
N PHE A 303 -1.52 10.32 -27.70
CA PHE A 303 -0.32 9.47 -27.69
C PHE A 303 0.81 10.06 -26.85
N LEU A 304 0.99 11.38 -26.83
CA LEU A 304 2.09 12.04 -26.12
C LEU A 304 1.68 12.68 -24.79
N GLY A 305 0.40 12.72 -24.49
CA GLY A 305 -0.17 13.39 -23.32
C GLY A 305 -0.49 14.86 -23.56
N SER A 306 -1.24 15.47 -22.65
CA SER A 306 -1.73 16.84 -22.71
C SER A 306 -1.46 17.57 -21.40
N ASP A 307 -1.90 18.82 -21.30
CA ASP A 307 -1.86 19.57 -20.06
C ASP A 307 -2.94 19.05 -19.09
N VAL A 308 -2.55 18.75 -17.85
CA VAL A 308 -3.47 18.33 -16.77
C VAL A 308 -4.52 19.42 -16.48
N ASN A 309 -4.20 20.69 -16.68
CA ASN A 309 -5.18 21.78 -16.56
C ASN A 309 -6.31 21.65 -17.59
N LYS A 310 -6.00 21.20 -18.82
CA LYS A 310 -7.02 20.92 -19.85
C LYS A 310 -8.00 19.84 -19.36
N LEU A 311 -7.49 18.77 -18.74
CA LEU A 311 -8.33 17.72 -18.16
C LEU A 311 -9.26 18.27 -17.07
N THR A 312 -8.75 19.12 -16.18
CA THR A 312 -9.55 19.74 -15.13
C THR A 312 -10.66 20.65 -15.73
N MET A 313 -10.33 21.41 -16.77
CA MET A 313 -11.32 22.24 -17.48
C MET A 313 -12.39 21.38 -18.15
N LEU A 314 -12.00 20.33 -18.87
CA LEU A 314 -12.94 19.41 -19.53
C LEU A 314 -13.82 18.67 -18.51
N SER A 315 -13.26 18.21 -17.41
CA SER A 315 -14.00 17.55 -16.34
C SER A 315 -15.04 18.48 -15.71
N ARG A 316 -14.71 19.75 -15.48
CA ARG A 316 -15.66 20.75 -15.00
C ARG A 316 -16.77 21.02 -16.02
N ALA A 317 -16.40 21.16 -17.29
CA ALA A 317 -17.33 21.50 -18.34
C ALA A 317 -18.34 20.38 -18.63
N PHE A 318 -17.89 19.14 -18.68
CA PHE A 318 -18.71 18.00 -19.11
C PHE A 318 -19.29 17.17 -17.96
N LEU A 319 -18.56 17.05 -16.84
CA LEU A 319 -18.96 16.17 -15.74
C LEU A 319 -19.40 16.93 -14.49
N GLN A 320 -19.30 18.27 -14.51
CA GLN A 320 -19.57 19.13 -13.35
C GLN A 320 -18.78 18.69 -12.09
N ASN A 321 -17.68 17.97 -12.29
CA ASN A 321 -16.85 17.44 -11.24
C ASN A 321 -15.40 17.94 -11.39
N THR A 322 -14.77 18.26 -10.27
CA THR A 322 -13.37 18.70 -10.23
C THR A 322 -12.40 17.56 -9.87
N ALA A 323 -12.93 16.43 -9.38
CA ALA A 323 -12.14 15.29 -8.95
C ALA A 323 -12.16 14.19 -10.03
N ILE A 324 -11.00 13.87 -10.56
CA ILE A 324 -10.84 12.80 -11.55
C ILE A 324 -10.36 11.56 -10.78
N GLU A 325 -11.25 10.59 -10.65
CA GLU A 325 -10.98 9.36 -9.88
C GLU A 325 -10.58 8.16 -10.77
N SER A 326 -10.09 8.41 -11.99
CA SER A 326 -9.58 7.38 -12.89
C SER A 326 -8.07 7.50 -13.06
N PRO A 327 -7.26 6.56 -12.55
CA PRO A 327 -5.81 6.60 -12.73
C PRO A 327 -5.40 6.46 -14.20
N ILE A 328 -6.16 5.70 -14.98
CA ILE A 328 -5.89 5.49 -16.42
C ILE A 328 -6.04 6.82 -17.17
N VAL A 329 -7.17 7.50 -17.02
CA VAL A 329 -7.44 8.77 -17.71
C VAL A 329 -6.41 9.82 -17.31
N MET A 330 -6.11 9.93 -16.00
CA MET A 330 -5.09 10.86 -15.51
C MET A 330 -3.71 10.57 -16.12
N MET A 331 -3.29 9.31 -16.17
CA MET A 331 -2.00 8.92 -16.76
C MET A 331 -1.96 9.19 -18.27
N ILE A 332 -3.06 8.98 -19.01
CA ILE A 332 -3.13 9.33 -20.44
C ILE A 332 -2.92 10.83 -20.62
N PHE A 333 -3.60 11.66 -19.82
CA PHE A 333 -3.43 13.12 -19.91
C PHE A 333 -2.01 13.55 -19.53
N GLN A 334 -1.43 12.98 -18.50
CA GLN A 334 -0.09 13.37 -18.04
C GLN A 334 1.03 12.89 -18.96
N PHE A 335 0.94 11.66 -19.45
CA PHE A 335 2.07 10.97 -20.08
C PHE A 335 1.79 10.53 -21.52
N GLY A 336 0.53 10.49 -21.94
CA GLY A 336 0.08 9.87 -23.18
C GLY A 336 -0.12 8.35 -23.05
N LEU A 337 -0.84 7.80 -24.03
CA LEU A 337 -1.27 6.41 -24.04
C LEU A 337 -0.10 5.42 -23.98
N ILE A 338 0.96 5.66 -24.73
CA ILE A 338 2.11 4.74 -24.79
C ILE A 338 2.81 4.65 -23.44
N VAL A 339 3.13 5.82 -22.86
CA VAL A 339 3.81 5.87 -21.54
C VAL A 339 2.90 5.35 -20.44
N MET A 340 1.61 5.67 -20.52
CA MET A 340 0.61 5.12 -19.58
C MET A 340 0.61 3.59 -19.59
N ILE A 341 0.55 2.94 -20.77
CA ILE A 341 0.55 1.47 -20.87
C ILE A 341 1.83 0.88 -20.23
N ILE A 342 2.99 1.47 -20.53
CA ILE A 342 4.27 1.03 -19.98
C ILE A 342 4.31 1.19 -18.46
N LEU A 343 3.96 2.38 -17.95
CA LEU A 343 4.04 2.70 -16.52
C LEU A 343 3.00 1.93 -15.70
N PHE A 344 1.74 1.90 -16.16
CA PHE A 344 0.66 1.18 -15.52
C PHE A 344 0.94 -0.33 -15.51
N GLY A 345 1.38 -0.88 -16.65
CA GLY A 345 1.81 -2.28 -16.76
C GLY A 345 2.99 -2.60 -15.83
N ALA A 346 3.98 -1.72 -15.73
CA ALA A 346 5.12 -1.89 -14.84
C ALA A 346 4.71 -1.88 -13.35
N ILE A 347 3.77 -1.02 -12.94
CA ILE A 347 3.24 -1.00 -11.57
C ILE A 347 2.58 -2.34 -11.24
N HIS A 348 1.65 -2.80 -12.09
CA HIS A 348 0.94 -4.06 -11.89
C HIS A 348 1.90 -5.25 -11.90
N TYR A 349 2.83 -5.28 -12.85
CA TYR A 349 3.85 -6.32 -12.92
C TYR A 349 4.73 -6.35 -11.67
N ALA A 350 5.20 -5.18 -11.19
CA ALA A 350 6.06 -5.10 -10.01
C ALA A 350 5.34 -5.61 -8.76
N VAL A 351 4.09 -5.21 -8.55
CA VAL A 351 3.29 -5.63 -7.39
C VAL A 351 2.97 -7.13 -7.47
N LEU A 352 2.40 -7.60 -8.59
CA LEU A 352 1.99 -9.00 -8.74
C LEU A 352 3.18 -9.95 -8.76
N LYS A 353 4.24 -9.66 -9.53
CA LYS A 353 5.39 -10.54 -9.63
C LYS A 353 6.15 -10.64 -8.30
N SER A 354 6.32 -9.51 -7.61
CA SER A 354 6.91 -9.50 -6.27
C SER A 354 6.07 -10.32 -5.27
N ALA A 355 4.74 -10.23 -5.34
CA ALA A 355 3.83 -10.99 -4.49
C ALA A 355 3.83 -12.49 -4.83
N LEU A 356 3.87 -12.86 -6.10
CA LEU A 356 3.93 -14.25 -6.54
C LEU A 356 5.19 -14.98 -6.05
N MET A 357 6.29 -14.26 -5.89
CA MET A 357 7.56 -14.80 -5.36
C MET A 357 7.53 -15.00 -3.84
N ARG A 358 6.57 -14.42 -3.13
CA ARG A 358 6.52 -14.37 -1.67
C ARG A 358 5.36 -15.15 -1.10
N HIS A 359 5.60 -15.79 0.05
CA HIS A 359 4.57 -16.58 0.73
C HIS A 359 3.55 -15.64 1.39
N GLY A 360 2.26 -15.84 1.09
CA GLY A 360 1.15 -15.09 1.71
C GLY A 360 0.93 -13.66 1.17
N ALA A 361 1.71 -13.18 0.19
CA ALA A 361 1.60 -11.81 -0.31
C ALA A 361 0.48 -11.59 -1.35
N LEU A 362 0.05 -12.64 -2.05
CA LEU A 362 -0.78 -12.51 -3.24
C LEU A 362 -2.14 -11.87 -2.97
N LEU A 363 -2.82 -12.28 -1.90
CA LEU A 363 -4.13 -11.72 -1.55
C LEU A 363 -4.03 -10.22 -1.22
N GLY A 364 -3.01 -9.82 -0.47
CA GLY A 364 -2.77 -8.41 -0.16
C GLY A 364 -2.45 -7.58 -1.40
N ALA A 365 -1.65 -8.12 -2.33
CA ALA A 365 -1.35 -7.47 -3.60
C ALA A 365 -2.59 -7.31 -4.50
N LEU A 366 -3.43 -8.35 -4.59
CA LEU A 366 -4.68 -8.31 -5.35
C LEU A 366 -5.67 -7.31 -4.75
N ALA A 367 -5.86 -7.33 -3.44
CA ALA A 367 -6.73 -6.38 -2.74
C ALA A 367 -6.27 -4.93 -2.97
N PHE A 368 -4.96 -4.68 -2.86
CA PHE A 368 -4.37 -3.38 -3.15
C PHE A 368 -4.64 -2.94 -4.59
N LEU A 369 -4.32 -3.75 -5.59
CA LEU A 369 -4.48 -3.38 -7.00
C LEU A 369 -5.96 -3.18 -7.37
N LEU A 370 -6.86 -4.03 -6.89
CA LEU A 370 -8.29 -3.86 -7.13
C LEU A 370 -8.78 -2.52 -6.57
N ALA A 371 -8.43 -2.19 -5.34
CA ALA A 371 -8.83 -0.93 -4.72
C ALA A 371 -8.13 0.29 -5.34
N ALA A 372 -6.85 0.18 -5.68
CA ALA A 372 -6.06 1.26 -6.28
C ALA A 372 -6.57 1.64 -7.69
N ASN A 373 -7.12 0.70 -8.44
CA ASN A 373 -7.72 0.95 -9.75
C ASN A 373 -9.11 1.62 -9.68
N THR A 374 -9.74 1.62 -8.50
CA THR A 374 -11.04 2.30 -8.30
C THR A 374 -10.90 3.73 -7.81
N ASN A 375 -9.69 4.21 -7.57
CA ASN A 375 -9.38 5.56 -7.14
C ASN A 375 -8.11 6.09 -7.83
N ASN A 376 -7.73 7.32 -7.51
CA ASN A 376 -6.61 7.99 -8.18
C ASN A 376 -5.25 7.81 -7.47
N VAL A 377 -5.14 6.88 -6.51
CA VAL A 377 -3.95 6.73 -5.66
C VAL A 377 -2.67 6.38 -6.45
N LEU A 378 -2.82 5.69 -7.58
CA LEU A 378 -1.68 5.35 -8.45
C LEU A 378 -1.13 6.55 -9.23
N ASN A 379 -1.79 7.69 -9.19
CA ASN A 379 -1.44 8.89 -9.96
C ASN A 379 -1.33 10.15 -9.10
N VAL A 380 -1.31 9.99 -7.80
CA VAL A 380 -1.10 11.07 -6.84
C VAL A 380 0.12 10.80 -5.96
N LYS A 381 0.61 11.81 -5.28
CA LYS A 381 1.73 11.70 -4.36
C LYS A 381 1.29 11.02 -3.05
N ALA A 382 1.00 9.73 -3.12
CA ALA A 382 0.56 8.92 -2.01
C ALA A 382 1.64 7.91 -1.56
N PRO A 383 1.70 7.53 -0.29
CA PRO A 383 2.64 6.53 0.20
C PRO A 383 2.28 5.09 -0.23
N ALA A 384 1.14 4.87 -0.87
CA ALA A 384 0.52 3.58 -1.07
C ALA A 384 1.42 2.54 -1.74
N LEU A 385 2.11 2.92 -2.85
CA LEU A 385 2.98 1.99 -3.55
C LEU A 385 4.24 1.65 -2.75
N SER A 386 4.81 2.60 -2.01
CA SER A 386 5.96 2.35 -1.13
C SER A 386 5.59 1.41 0.02
N PHE A 387 4.38 1.56 0.57
CA PHE A 387 3.87 0.68 1.60
C PHE A 387 3.64 -0.74 1.09
N VAL A 388 2.88 -0.92 0.02
CA VAL A 388 2.56 -2.27 -0.46
C VAL A 388 3.82 -3.03 -0.92
N LEU A 389 4.76 -2.37 -1.61
CA LEU A 389 6.00 -3.00 -2.04
C LEU A 389 6.91 -3.32 -0.85
N ALA A 390 7.01 -2.45 0.16
CA ALA A 390 7.74 -2.74 1.39
C ALA A 390 7.13 -3.94 2.13
N LEU A 391 5.81 -4.00 2.30
CA LEU A 391 5.10 -5.11 2.93
C LEU A 391 5.30 -6.43 2.17
N ILE A 392 5.10 -6.42 0.85
CA ILE A 392 5.34 -7.59 0.00
C ILE A 392 6.79 -8.07 0.19
N CYS A 393 7.76 -7.15 0.09
CA CYS A 393 9.18 -7.47 0.17
C CYS A 393 9.64 -7.87 1.57
N ALA A 394 8.89 -7.56 2.61
CA ALA A 394 9.16 -8.02 3.97
C ALA A 394 8.81 -9.51 4.19
N LEU A 395 7.92 -10.07 3.38
CA LEU A 395 7.51 -11.47 3.49
C LEU A 395 8.59 -12.43 2.97
N PRO A 396 8.66 -13.67 3.50
CA PRO A 396 9.65 -14.66 3.09
C PRO A 396 9.43 -15.11 1.65
N LEU A 397 10.54 -15.42 0.96
CA LEU A 397 10.47 -16.03 -0.37
C LEU A 397 9.90 -17.47 -0.28
N LYS A 398 9.07 -17.87 -1.24
CA LYS A 398 8.48 -19.20 -1.30
C LYS A 398 9.55 -20.31 -1.29
N ALA A 399 10.65 -20.11 -2.01
CA ALA A 399 11.76 -21.06 -2.04
C ALA A 399 12.37 -21.29 -0.64
N GLN A 400 12.54 -20.23 0.16
CA GLN A 400 13.07 -20.36 1.53
C GLN A 400 12.13 -21.16 2.45
N VAL A 401 10.81 -20.96 2.31
CA VAL A 401 9.82 -21.71 3.11
C VAL A 401 9.82 -23.18 2.73
N GLN A 402 9.96 -23.50 1.44
CA GLN A 402 10.02 -24.90 0.97
C GLN A 402 11.27 -25.64 1.44
N VAL A 403 12.44 -24.97 1.42
CA VAL A 403 13.70 -25.57 1.94
C VAL A 403 13.55 -25.89 3.41
N LYS A 404 13.10 -24.92 4.23
CA LYS A 404 12.89 -25.14 5.66
C LYS A 404 11.88 -26.25 5.96
N ALA A 405 10.80 -26.35 5.19
CA ALA A 405 9.83 -27.43 5.33
C ALA A 405 10.40 -28.82 4.98
N ARG A 406 11.32 -28.88 4.00
CA ARG A 406 12.02 -30.13 3.64
C ARG A 406 13.04 -30.54 4.73
N GLU A 407 13.76 -29.59 5.30
CA GLU A 407 14.70 -29.85 6.43
C GLU A 407 13.97 -30.42 7.65
N ILE A 408 12.79 -29.86 7.99
CA ILE A 408 11.97 -30.34 9.11
C ILE A 408 11.43 -31.77 8.84
N ARG A 409 11.13 -32.09 7.57
CA ARG A 409 10.59 -33.41 7.19
C ARG A 409 11.65 -34.49 6.99
N ARG A 410 12.93 -34.15 6.91
CA ARG A 410 13.99 -35.17 6.94
C ARG A 410 14.00 -35.75 8.34
N PRO A 411 13.58 -37.02 8.53
CA PRO A 411 13.78 -37.67 9.81
C PRO A 411 15.26 -37.63 10.13
N THR A 412 15.58 -37.56 11.39
CA THR A 412 16.92 -37.84 11.93
C THR A 412 17.27 -39.30 11.61
N GLU A 413 17.49 -39.61 10.36
CA GLU A 413 18.06 -40.88 9.89
C GLU A 413 19.57 -41.00 10.21
N LEU A 414 20.05 -40.17 11.09
CA LEU A 414 21.28 -40.43 11.79
C LEU A 414 20.93 -41.26 13.02
N GLY A 415 20.56 -42.52 12.78
CA GLY A 415 20.72 -43.54 13.81
C GLY A 415 22.12 -43.44 14.40
N PRO A 416 22.34 -43.80 15.67
CA PRO A 416 23.64 -43.73 16.29
C PRO A 416 24.63 -44.45 15.38
N ARG A 417 25.68 -43.74 14.94
CA ARG A 417 26.82 -44.39 14.28
C ARG A 417 27.20 -45.59 15.13
N PRO A 418 27.36 -46.79 14.56
CA PRO A 418 27.90 -47.92 15.31
C PRO A 418 29.21 -47.45 15.91
N GLN A 419 29.24 -47.36 17.25
CA GLN A 419 30.49 -47.14 17.95
C GLN A 419 31.41 -48.27 17.51
N ASP A 420 32.54 -47.91 16.91
CA ASP A 420 33.63 -48.83 16.64
C ASP A 420 33.96 -49.62 17.93
N LEU A 421 33.42 -50.81 18.04
CA LEU A 421 33.87 -51.81 18.99
C LEU A 421 35.27 -52.22 18.56
N ARG A 422 36.31 -51.47 19.03
CA ARG A 422 37.66 -51.96 18.98
C ARG A 422 37.75 -53.10 19.97
N PRO A 423 38.19 -54.28 19.54
CA PRO A 423 38.50 -55.35 20.49
C PRO A 423 39.65 -54.89 21.35
N GLN A 424 39.45 -54.90 22.65
CA GLN A 424 40.52 -54.82 23.63
C GLN A 424 41.28 -56.19 23.59
N THR A 425 42.49 -56.17 23.10
CA THR A 425 43.52 -57.21 23.38
C THR A 425 44.61 -56.57 24.16
#